data_37f5f2f43ef4700abfac8502bea4b3ac
#
_entry.id   37f5f2f43ef4700abfac8502bea4b3ac
#
_cell.length_a   1.000
_cell.length_b   1.000
_cell.length_c   1.000
_cell.angle_alpha   90.00
_cell.angle_beta   90.00
_cell.angle_gamma   90.00
#
_symmetry.space_group_name_H-M   'P 1'
#
loop_
_entity.id
_entity.type
_entity.pdbx_description
1 polymer ?
#
loop_
_entity_poly.entity_id
_entity_poly.type
_entity_poly.pdbx_seq_one_letter_code
_entity_poly.pdbx_strand_id
1 'polypeptide(L)'
;MAIRVQVESFDAGAEVNAMHAANVGVGAVVSFVGYVRDFNEGREVSGMFLEHYPGMTEKALAKIAVEAEQRWPLLKLEVLHRIGALEPGEPIVFVAAASAHRQAAFDACAFVMDYLKTRAPFWKKENTSEGARWVEGRDSDHAAADRWK
;
A
#
# COMPACT_ATOMS: atom_id res chain seq x y z
N MET A 1 -6.64 -1.38 13.59
CA MET A 1 -5.88 -0.97 12.41
C MET A 1 -4.72 -0.08 12.77
N ALA A 2 -3.64 -0.14 12.01
CA ALA A 2 -2.51 0.77 12.16
C ALA A 2 -2.15 1.36 10.81
N ILE A 3 -2.03 2.68 10.76
CA ILE A 3 -1.68 3.44 9.56
C ILE A 3 -0.38 4.17 9.83
N ARG A 4 0.61 3.96 8.96
CA ARG A 4 1.91 4.64 9.05
C ARG A 4 2.29 5.23 7.70
N VAL A 5 2.62 6.52 7.68
CA VAL A 5 3.20 7.20 6.52
C VAL A 5 4.55 7.73 6.97
N GLN A 6 5.63 7.29 6.34
CA GLN A 6 6.99 7.55 6.82
C GLN A 6 8.01 7.61 5.69
N VAL A 7 9.11 8.29 5.94
CA VAL A 7 10.26 8.33 5.03
C VAL A 7 11.08 7.05 5.16
N GLU A 8 11.22 6.51 6.37
CA GLU A 8 12.07 5.38 6.69
C GLU A 8 11.62 4.10 6.00
N SER A 9 12.58 3.27 5.65
CA SER A 9 12.33 1.94 5.10
C SER A 9 11.76 0.99 6.17
N PHE A 10 11.38 -0.19 5.75
CA PHE A 10 10.84 -1.21 6.64
C PHE A 10 11.29 -2.59 6.19
N ASP A 11 11.28 -3.53 7.11
CA ASP A 11 11.53 -4.95 6.85
C ASP A 11 10.19 -5.67 6.69
N ALA A 12 9.83 -6.02 5.47
CA ALA A 12 8.54 -6.65 5.17
C ALA A 12 8.36 -7.98 5.92
N GLY A 13 9.43 -8.78 6.06
CA GLY A 13 9.37 -10.04 6.80
C GLY A 13 9.05 -9.83 8.27
N ALA A 14 9.67 -8.85 8.90
CA ALA A 14 9.37 -8.49 10.28
C ALA A 14 7.94 -7.99 10.45
N GLU A 15 7.46 -7.19 9.51
CA GLU A 15 6.09 -6.68 9.52
C GLU A 15 5.06 -7.81 9.38
N VAL A 16 5.33 -8.79 8.51
CA VAL A 16 4.46 -9.97 8.37
C VAL A 16 4.43 -10.79 9.67
N ASN A 17 5.59 -11.02 10.27
CA ASN A 17 5.67 -11.77 11.52
C ASN A 17 4.89 -11.09 12.65
N ALA A 18 4.88 -9.77 12.69
CA ALA A 18 4.13 -9.01 13.68
C ALA A 18 2.61 -9.15 13.53
N MET A 19 2.13 -9.56 12.34
CA MET A 19 0.69 -9.66 12.08
C MET A 19 -0.01 -10.74 12.92
N HIS A 20 0.69 -11.79 13.34
CA HIS A 20 0.10 -12.86 14.16
C HIS A 20 0.74 -12.97 15.55
N ALA A 21 1.75 -12.14 15.85
CA ALA A 21 2.41 -12.19 17.15
C ALA A 21 1.40 -11.96 18.27
N ALA A 22 1.43 -12.81 19.27
CA ALA A 22 0.56 -12.76 20.45
C ALA A 22 -0.94 -12.93 20.18
N ASN A 23 -1.33 -13.39 18.98
CA ASN A 23 -2.74 -13.66 18.69
C ASN A 23 -2.89 -15.03 18.00
N VAL A 24 -3.25 -16.03 18.80
CA VAL A 24 -3.44 -17.40 18.31
C VAL A 24 -4.75 -17.60 17.55
N GLY A 25 -5.62 -16.60 17.49
CA GLY A 25 -6.83 -16.62 16.68
C GLY A 25 -6.61 -16.37 15.21
N VAL A 26 -5.42 -15.87 14.83
CA VAL A 26 -5.08 -15.63 13.43
C VAL A 26 -4.86 -16.96 12.70
N GLY A 27 -5.70 -17.23 11.73
CA GLY A 27 -5.58 -18.40 10.85
C GLY A 27 -4.93 -18.07 9.51
N ALA A 28 -4.93 -16.80 9.09
CA ALA A 28 -4.39 -16.39 7.82
C ALA A 28 -3.88 -14.96 7.86
N VAL A 29 -2.74 -14.73 7.20
CA VAL A 29 -2.20 -13.40 6.95
C VAL A 29 -1.95 -13.29 5.45
N VAL A 30 -2.46 -12.22 4.85
CA VAL A 30 -2.18 -11.87 3.45
C VAL A 30 -1.52 -10.51 3.42
N SER A 31 -0.40 -10.42 2.74
CA SER A 31 0.35 -9.17 2.62
C SER A 31 0.65 -8.83 1.17
N PHE A 32 0.72 -7.54 0.91
CA PHE A 32 1.20 -6.97 -0.34
C PHE A 32 2.38 -6.06 -0.03
N VAL A 33 3.45 -6.20 -0.80
CA VAL A 33 4.61 -5.30 -0.73
C VAL A 33 4.85 -4.75 -2.13
N GLY A 34 4.87 -3.42 -2.25
CA GLY A 34 5.20 -2.74 -3.50
C GLY A 34 6.63 -2.22 -3.47
N TYR A 35 7.31 -2.29 -4.61
CA TYR A 35 8.71 -1.87 -4.75
C TYR A 35 8.86 -0.88 -5.89
N VAL A 36 9.90 -0.06 -5.81
CA VAL A 36 10.30 0.81 -6.91
C VAL A 36 10.95 -0.03 -8.00
N ARG A 37 10.37 0.00 -9.20
CA ARG A 37 10.95 -0.68 -10.36
C ARG A 37 11.98 0.20 -11.05
N ASP A 38 12.93 -0.42 -11.75
CA ASP A 38 13.95 0.27 -12.54
C ASP A 38 13.46 0.65 -13.95
N PHE A 39 12.23 0.31 -14.30
CA PHE A 39 11.66 0.53 -15.62
C PHE A 39 10.16 0.78 -15.55
N ASN A 40 9.67 1.79 -16.24
CA ASN A 40 8.24 2.12 -16.27
C ASN A 40 7.87 2.76 -17.61
N GLU A 41 6.85 2.21 -18.28
CA GLU A 41 6.31 2.72 -19.54
C GLU A 41 7.38 2.90 -20.63
N GLY A 42 8.27 1.91 -20.77
CA GLY A 42 9.32 1.91 -21.77
C GLY A 42 10.52 2.80 -21.44
N ARG A 43 10.61 3.31 -20.21
CA ARG A 43 11.69 4.19 -19.76
C ARG A 43 12.41 3.62 -18.55
N GLU A 44 13.73 3.78 -18.53
CA GLU A 44 14.55 3.45 -17.38
C GLU A 44 14.30 4.47 -16.26
N VAL A 45 14.04 3.98 -15.06
CA VAL A 45 13.80 4.80 -13.87
C VAL A 45 15.00 4.70 -12.96
N SER A 46 15.64 5.83 -12.66
CA SER A 46 16.79 5.91 -11.74
C SER A 46 16.38 6.21 -10.30
N GLY A 47 15.15 6.59 -10.09
CA GLY A 47 14.58 6.89 -8.78
C GLY A 47 13.21 7.53 -8.89
N MET A 48 12.55 7.68 -7.73
CA MET A 48 11.30 8.42 -7.66
C MET A 48 11.24 9.28 -6.41
N PHE A 49 10.41 10.29 -6.44
CA PHE A 49 10.02 11.06 -5.26
C PHE A 49 8.53 10.96 -5.06
N LEU A 50 8.12 10.59 -3.86
CA LEU A 50 6.70 10.43 -3.52
C LEU A 50 6.26 11.57 -2.61
N GLU A 51 5.37 12.42 -3.15
CA GLU A 51 4.72 13.48 -2.39
C GLU A 51 3.44 12.96 -1.75
N HIS A 52 3.10 13.53 -0.60
CA HIS A 52 1.83 13.26 0.08
C HIS A 52 1.23 14.56 0.60
N TYR A 53 0.02 14.48 1.11
CA TYR A 53 -0.67 15.61 1.75
C TYR A 53 -0.73 15.33 3.26
N PRO A 54 0.20 15.89 4.08
CA PRO A 54 0.27 15.59 5.51
C PRO A 54 -1.08 15.79 6.21
N GLY A 55 -1.47 14.81 7.01
CA GLY A 55 -2.77 14.78 7.68
C GLY A 55 -3.88 14.23 6.80
N MET A 56 -4.03 14.70 5.58
CA MET A 56 -5.10 14.25 4.67
C MET A 56 -4.83 12.85 4.12
N THR A 57 -3.57 12.54 3.81
CA THR A 57 -3.19 11.20 3.35
C THR A 57 -3.49 10.15 4.43
N GLU A 58 -3.11 10.41 5.67
CA GLU A 58 -3.37 9.50 6.79
C GLU A 58 -4.87 9.32 7.02
N LYS A 59 -5.66 10.40 6.94
CA LYS A 59 -7.12 10.33 7.06
C LYS A 59 -7.74 9.49 5.94
N ALA A 60 -7.27 9.66 4.71
CA ALA A 60 -7.76 8.89 3.58
C ALA A 60 -7.47 7.40 3.75
N LEU A 61 -6.26 7.06 4.17
CA LEU A 61 -5.87 5.68 4.45
C LEU A 61 -6.68 5.08 5.60
N ALA A 62 -6.88 5.84 6.68
CA ALA A 62 -7.69 5.39 7.81
C ALA A 62 -9.14 5.12 7.40
N LYS A 63 -9.71 5.96 6.55
CA LYS A 63 -11.07 5.75 6.05
C LYS A 63 -11.19 4.46 5.23
N ILE A 64 -10.21 4.19 4.38
CA ILE A 64 -10.16 2.94 3.61
C ILE A 64 -10.07 1.74 4.55
N ALA A 65 -9.21 1.81 5.56
CA ALA A 65 -9.03 0.74 6.55
C ALA A 65 -10.32 0.48 7.35
N VAL A 66 -11.01 1.53 7.77
CA VAL A 66 -12.30 1.40 8.47
C VAL A 66 -13.32 0.71 7.57
N GLU A 67 -13.41 1.07 6.29
CA GLU A 67 -14.31 0.41 5.36
C GLU A 67 -14.00 -1.09 5.23
N ALA A 68 -12.71 -1.45 5.19
CA ALA A 68 -12.30 -2.86 5.13
C ALA A 68 -12.73 -3.61 6.40
N GLU A 69 -12.51 -3.01 7.57
CA GLU A 69 -12.91 -3.61 8.85
C GLU A 69 -14.43 -3.76 8.99
N GLN A 70 -15.20 -2.89 8.34
CA GLN A 70 -16.66 -3.00 8.31
C GLN A 70 -17.16 -4.11 7.38
N ARG A 71 -16.40 -4.42 6.33
CA ARG A 71 -16.78 -5.43 5.34
C ARG A 71 -16.37 -6.85 5.73
N TRP A 72 -15.26 -7.01 6.44
CA TRP A 72 -14.69 -8.31 6.74
C TRP A 72 -14.28 -8.43 8.22
N PRO A 73 -14.37 -9.64 8.78
CA PRO A 73 -13.94 -9.88 10.16
C PRO A 73 -12.41 -9.98 10.24
N LEU A 74 -11.76 -8.85 10.44
CA LEU A 74 -10.31 -8.77 10.53
C LEU A 74 -9.86 -8.74 11.99
N LEU A 75 -8.76 -9.44 12.28
CA LEU A 75 -8.11 -9.43 13.59
C LEU A 75 -7.03 -8.36 13.65
N LYS A 76 -6.40 -8.05 12.50
CA LYS A 76 -5.41 -6.99 12.38
C LYS A 76 -5.36 -6.49 10.95
N LEU A 77 -5.15 -5.18 10.78
CA LEU A 77 -4.96 -4.56 9.47
C LEU A 77 -3.87 -3.51 9.60
N GLU A 78 -2.83 -3.64 8.79
CA GLU A 78 -1.68 -2.72 8.73
C GLU A 78 -1.57 -2.09 7.36
N VAL A 79 -1.37 -0.78 7.34
CA VAL A 79 -1.05 -0.03 6.13
C VAL A 79 0.17 0.84 6.42
N LEU A 80 1.27 0.59 5.70
CA LEU A 80 2.49 1.37 5.82
C LEU A 80 2.87 1.88 4.44
N HIS A 81 3.00 3.19 4.29
CA HIS A 81 3.38 3.80 3.02
C HIS A 81 4.56 4.73 3.22
N ARG A 82 5.59 4.55 2.40
CA ARG A 82 6.75 5.43 2.41
C ARG A 82 6.48 6.65 1.54
N ILE A 83 7.21 7.71 1.84
CA ILE A 83 7.22 8.99 1.12
C ILE A 83 8.65 9.45 0.93
N GLY A 84 8.85 10.48 0.13
CA GLY A 84 10.15 11.08 -0.11
C GLY A 84 10.92 10.41 -1.23
N ALA A 85 12.24 10.53 -1.21
CA ALA A 85 13.12 9.99 -2.24
C ALA A 85 13.28 8.49 -2.09
N LEU A 86 13.06 7.75 -3.16
CA LEU A 86 13.13 6.29 -3.22
C LEU A 86 13.95 5.87 -4.44
N GLU A 87 14.76 4.84 -4.28
CA GLU A 87 15.57 4.27 -5.36
C GLU A 87 15.01 2.95 -5.86
N PRO A 88 15.34 2.53 -7.10
CA PRO A 88 14.94 1.22 -7.60
C PRO A 88 15.30 0.09 -6.63
N GLY A 89 14.38 -0.83 -6.43
CA GLY A 89 14.54 -1.95 -5.51
C GLY A 89 14.09 -1.68 -4.08
N GLU A 90 13.89 -0.41 -3.71
CA GLU A 90 13.39 -0.09 -2.37
C GLU A 90 11.91 -0.40 -2.21
N PRO A 91 11.47 -0.87 -1.02
CA PRO A 91 10.04 -1.04 -0.75
C PRO A 91 9.36 0.31 -0.61
N ILE A 92 8.11 0.39 -1.08
CA ILE A 92 7.30 1.62 -1.04
C ILE A 92 6.14 1.47 -0.05
N VAL A 93 5.45 0.35 -0.14
CA VAL A 93 4.17 0.16 0.56
C VAL A 93 4.05 -1.27 1.06
N PHE A 94 3.45 -1.40 2.23
CA PHE A 94 3.10 -2.66 2.85
C PHE A 94 1.65 -2.59 3.31
N VAL A 95 0.84 -3.55 2.87
CA VAL A 95 -0.52 -3.74 3.35
C VAL A 95 -0.66 -5.20 3.78
N ALA A 96 -1.15 -5.43 4.98
CA ALA A 96 -1.38 -6.77 5.45
C ALA A 96 -2.68 -6.87 6.24
N ALA A 97 -3.40 -7.96 6.03
CA ALA A 97 -4.63 -8.27 6.73
C ALA A 97 -4.52 -9.64 7.38
N ALA A 98 -4.91 -9.73 8.65
CA ALA A 98 -4.98 -10.96 9.41
C ALA A 98 -6.42 -11.25 9.78
N SER A 99 -6.84 -12.50 9.60
CA SER A 99 -8.18 -12.96 9.91
C SER A 99 -8.14 -14.41 10.38
N ALA A 100 -9.24 -14.90 10.94
CA ALA A 100 -9.34 -16.31 11.28
C ALA A 100 -9.32 -17.20 10.03
N HIS A 101 -9.82 -16.70 8.89
CA HIS A 101 -9.93 -17.44 7.64
C HIS A 101 -9.35 -16.65 6.47
N ARG A 102 -8.82 -17.39 5.49
CA ARG A 102 -8.08 -16.81 4.36
C ARG A 102 -8.88 -15.87 3.47
N GLN A 103 -10.17 -16.11 3.24
CA GLN A 103 -10.94 -15.32 2.27
C GLN A 103 -11.03 -13.85 2.68
N ALA A 104 -11.35 -13.59 3.94
CA ALA A 104 -11.40 -12.22 4.44
C ALA A 104 -10.02 -11.53 4.34
N ALA A 105 -8.94 -12.25 4.62
CA ALA A 105 -7.59 -11.71 4.53
C ALA A 105 -7.24 -11.34 3.09
N PHE A 106 -7.53 -12.19 2.10
CA PHE A 106 -7.32 -11.88 0.68
C PHE A 106 -8.14 -10.69 0.23
N ASP A 107 -9.44 -10.71 0.53
CA ASP A 107 -10.36 -9.66 0.07
C ASP A 107 -10.00 -8.30 0.68
N ALA A 108 -9.72 -8.26 1.97
CA ALA A 108 -9.38 -7.01 2.65
C ALA A 108 -8.06 -6.42 2.13
N CYS A 109 -7.05 -7.25 1.95
CA CYS A 109 -5.76 -6.77 1.41
C CYS A 109 -5.93 -6.20 0.01
N ALA A 110 -6.64 -6.91 -0.88
CA ALA A 110 -6.91 -6.44 -2.24
C ALA A 110 -7.74 -5.16 -2.26
N PHE A 111 -8.78 -5.09 -1.44
CA PHE A 111 -9.63 -3.90 -1.31
C PHE A 111 -8.83 -2.66 -0.90
N VAL A 112 -8.00 -2.80 0.14
CA VAL A 112 -7.19 -1.68 0.63
C VAL A 112 -6.23 -1.21 -0.45
N MET A 113 -5.57 -2.13 -1.15
CA MET A 113 -4.64 -1.76 -2.23
C MET A 113 -5.35 -1.06 -3.38
N ASP A 114 -6.52 -1.55 -3.80
CA ASP A 114 -7.27 -0.95 -4.90
C ASP A 114 -7.70 0.49 -4.58
N TYR A 115 -8.18 0.74 -3.37
CA TYR A 115 -8.57 2.09 -2.96
C TYR A 115 -7.37 2.98 -2.61
N LEU A 116 -6.28 2.42 -2.12
CA LEU A 116 -5.06 3.18 -1.89
C LEU A 116 -4.57 3.79 -3.20
N LYS A 117 -4.63 3.03 -4.29
CA LYS A 117 -4.19 3.48 -5.61
C LYS A 117 -5.07 4.57 -6.22
N THR A 118 -6.32 4.71 -5.80
CA THR A 118 -7.29 5.62 -6.41
C THR A 118 -7.77 6.74 -5.49
N ARG A 119 -7.71 6.56 -4.17
CA ARG A 119 -8.28 7.51 -3.20
C ARG A 119 -7.26 8.18 -2.29
N ALA A 120 -6.08 7.60 -2.12
CA ALA A 120 -5.07 8.20 -1.24
C ALA A 120 -4.30 9.30 -2.00
N PRO A 121 -4.13 10.50 -1.41
CA PRO A 121 -3.43 11.59 -2.06
C PRO A 121 -1.92 11.41 -2.01
N PHE A 122 -1.41 10.65 -2.97
CA PHE A 122 0.01 10.50 -3.25
C PHE A 122 0.30 10.92 -4.69
N TRP A 123 1.42 11.58 -4.90
CA TRP A 123 1.90 11.98 -6.22
C TRP A 123 3.30 11.46 -6.43
N LYS A 124 3.53 10.77 -7.55
CA LYS A 124 4.81 10.20 -7.93
C LYS A 124 5.51 11.07 -8.94
N LYS A 125 6.78 11.38 -8.69
CA LYS A 125 7.67 12.00 -9.66
C LYS A 125 8.82 11.04 -9.93
N GLU A 126 8.93 10.56 -11.16
CA GLU A 126 9.98 9.63 -11.56
C GLU A 126 11.15 10.37 -12.22
N ASN A 127 12.37 9.99 -11.84
CA ASN A 127 13.58 10.42 -12.53
C ASN A 127 13.90 9.37 -13.61
N THR A 128 13.87 9.77 -14.87
CA THR A 128 14.13 8.89 -16.01
C THR A 128 15.31 9.39 -16.81
N SER A 129 15.77 8.59 -17.79
CA SER A 129 16.80 9.01 -18.75
C SER A 129 16.40 10.24 -19.57
N GLU A 130 15.11 10.55 -19.66
CA GLU A 130 14.57 11.71 -20.37
C GLU A 130 14.22 12.87 -19.42
N GLY A 131 14.59 12.79 -18.15
CA GLY A 131 14.31 13.79 -17.13
C GLY A 131 13.25 13.35 -16.13
N ALA A 132 12.87 14.25 -15.23
CA ALA A 132 11.86 13.99 -14.21
C ALA A 132 10.45 14.19 -14.79
N ARG A 133 9.52 13.32 -14.38
CA ARG A 133 8.10 13.44 -14.79
C ARG A 133 7.17 13.00 -13.66
N TRP A 134 6.00 13.61 -13.61
CA TRP A 134 4.91 13.15 -12.74
C TRP A 134 4.22 11.96 -13.39
N VAL A 135 3.91 10.95 -12.56
CA VAL A 135 3.24 9.72 -13.01
C VAL A 135 1.77 9.77 -12.61
N GLU A 136 0.88 9.59 -13.60
CA GLU A 136 -0.56 9.52 -13.35
C GLU A 136 -0.98 8.10 -12.98
N GLY A 137 -2.11 8.00 -12.26
CA GLY A 137 -2.74 6.71 -11.98
C GLY A 137 -3.18 6.02 -13.27
N ARG A 138 -3.16 4.68 -13.26
CA ARG A 138 -3.54 3.87 -14.41
C ARG A 138 -5.05 3.65 -14.44
N ASP A 139 -5.63 3.56 -15.62
CA ASP A 139 -7.04 3.20 -15.79
C ASP A 139 -7.36 1.84 -15.16
N SER A 140 -6.42 0.89 -15.21
CA SER A 140 -6.56 -0.41 -14.55
C SER A 140 -6.74 -0.30 -13.03
N ASP A 141 -6.16 0.72 -12.39
CA ASP A 141 -6.33 0.94 -10.94
C ASP A 141 -7.76 1.36 -10.62
N HIS A 142 -8.35 2.23 -11.44
CA HIS A 142 -9.75 2.64 -11.28
C HIS A 142 -10.71 1.50 -11.55
N ALA A 143 -10.45 0.68 -12.57
CA ALA A 143 -11.25 -0.51 -12.86
C ALA A 143 -11.20 -1.51 -11.72
N ALA A 144 -10.02 -1.73 -11.12
CA ALA A 144 -9.87 -2.63 -9.98
C ALA A 144 -10.65 -2.13 -8.77
N ALA A 145 -10.62 -0.81 -8.49
CA ALA A 145 -11.40 -0.22 -7.39
C ALA A 145 -12.91 -0.34 -7.64
N ASP A 146 -13.37 -0.21 -8.88
CA ASP A 146 -14.78 -0.24 -9.22
C ASP A 146 -15.46 -1.57 -8.87
N ARG A 147 -14.74 -2.69 -8.86
CA ARG A 147 -15.31 -4.00 -8.50
C ARG A 147 -15.81 -4.07 -7.05
N TRP A 148 -15.40 -3.15 -6.20
CA TRP A 148 -15.80 -3.13 -4.79
C TRP A 148 -17.04 -2.27 -4.50
N LYS A 149 -17.56 -1.62 -5.50
CA LYS A 149 -18.76 -0.79 -5.38
C LYS A 149 -20.03 -1.64 -5.34
#